data_0332825d29b384d1400f050c9df828f9
#
_entry.id   0332825d29b384d1400f050c9df828f9
#
_cell.length_a   1.000
_cell.length_b   1.000
_cell.length_c   1.000
_cell.angle_alpha   90.00
_cell.angle_beta   90.00
_cell.angle_gamma   90.00
#
_symmetry.space_group_name_H-M   'P 1'
#
loop_
_entity.id
_entity.type
_entity.pdbx_description
1 polymer ?
#
loop_
_entity_poly.entity_id
_entity_poly.type
_entity_poly.pdbx_seq_one_letter_code
_entity_poly.pdbx_strand_id
1 'polypeptide(L)'
;MDHRVSSILVAFDGSELSRKALQFAENIARTDESITLHLMTVKTPYYPVMYPGDYYAVDEKLLEDWDQQIKKTLDEAKAGLSIKNTVRTHIVTGSPAQAIVDFADRHDIDLIVMGSRGLGPVKEFFLGSVSHHVVQAAKCPVLIVK
;
A
#
# COMPACT_ATOMS: atom_id res chain seq x y z
N MET A 1 27.63 -0.11 -10.65
CA MET A 1 26.35 -0.64 -10.11
C MET A 1 25.23 -0.15 -10.99
N ASP A 2 24.51 -1.09 -11.52
CA ASP A 2 23.34 -0.78 -12.33
C ASP A 2 22.13 -0.62 -11.39
N HIS A 3 21.71 0.59 -11.12
CA HIS A 3 20.55 0.91 -10.30
C HIS A 3 19.25 0.83 -11.11
N ARG A 4 19.08 -0.26 -11.83
CA ARG A 4 17.89 -0.49 -12.63
C ARG A 4 16.70 -0.81 -11.76
N VAL A 5 15.59 -0.08 -11.95
CA VAL A 5 14.32 -0.41 -11.31
C VAL A 5 13.68 -1.58 -12.05
N SER A 6 13.50 -2.71 -11.37
CA SER A 6 12.83 -3.89 -11.92
C SER A 6 11.58 -4.30 -11.14
N SER A 7 11.41 -3.77 -9.92
CA SER A 7 10.21 -4.00 -9.10
C SER A 7 9.80 -2.73 -8.35
N ILE A 8 8.53 -2.38 -8.45
CA ILE A 8 7.93 -1.21 -7.80
C ILE A 8 6.83 -1.68 -6.86
N LEU A 9 6.83 -1.17 -5.64
CA LEU A 9 5.77 -1.37 -4.66
C LEU A 9 4.95 -0.08 -4.51
N VAL A 10 3.65 -0.17 -4.73
CA VAL A 10 2.70 0.92 -4.44
C VAL A 10 1.91 0.59 -3.19
N ALA A 11 2.00 1.44 -2.18
CA ALA A 11 1.13 1.38 -1.01
C ALA A 11 -0.21 2.04 -1.36
N PHE A 12 -1.28 1.24 -1.35
CA PHE A 12 -2.59 1.66 -1.81
C PHE A 12 -3.65 1.46 -0.73
N ASP A 13 -4.36 2.53 -0.36
CA ASP A 13 -5.44 2.49 0.62
C ASP A 13 -6.78 3.00 0.05
N GLY A 14 -6.83 3.29 -1.24
CA GLY A 14 -8.01 3.85 -1.92
C GLY A 14 -8.15 5.37 -1.79
N SER A 15 -7.27 6.05 -1.05
CA SER A 15 -7.24 7.50 -0.95
C SER A 15 -6.88 8.15 -2.29
N GLU A 16 -7.21 9.44 -2.45
CA GLU A 16 -6.87 10.21 -3.64
C GLU A 16 -5.36 10.23 -3.90
N LEU A 17 -4.54 10.42 -2.86
CA LEU A 17 -3.08 10.43 -3.00
C LEU A 17 -2.52 9.04 -3.32
N SER A 18 -3.11 7.96 -2.81
CA SER A 18 -2.67 6.61 -3.19
C SER A 18 -3.02 6.29 -4.65
N ARG A 19 -4.14 6.80 -5.16
CA ARG A 19 -4.49 6.70 -6.60
C ARG A 19 -3.50 7.48 -7.46
N LYS A 20 -3.12 8.66 -7.02
CA LYS A 20 -2.12 9.50 -7.68
C LYS A 20 -0.74 8.81 -7.67
N ALA A 21 -0.37 8.20 -6.55
CA ALA A 21 0.86 7.40 -6.45
C ALA A 21 0.84 6.23 -7.44
N LEU A 22 -0.29 5.54 -7.57
CA LEU A 22 -0.46 4.46 -8.54
C LEU A 22 -0.27 4.95 -9.98
N GLN A 23 -0.79 6.12 -10.34
CA GLN A 23 -0.58 6.72 -11.66
C GLN A 23 0.90 7.03 -11.93
N PHE A 24 1.63 7.55 -10.95
CA PHE A 24 3.07 7.76 -11.07
C PHE A 24 3.82 6.45 -11.29
N ALA A 25 3.50 5.43 -10.50
CA ALA A 25 4.12 4.11 -10.64
C ALA A 25 3.79 3.47 -12.00
N GLU A 26 2.57 3.62 -12.48
CA GLU A 26 2.16 3.17 -13.81
C GLU A 26 2.99 3.82 -14.92
N ASN A 27 3.19 5.13 -14.84
CA ASN A 27 4.01 5.86 -15.82
C ASN A 27 5.47 5.42 -15.79
N ILE A 28 6.03 5.14 -14.61
CA ILE A 28 7.40 4.59 -14.50
C ILE A 28 7.45 3.18 -15.09
N ALA A 29 6.51 2.31 -14.72
CA ALA A 29 6.47 0.93 -15.21
C ALA A 29 6.33 0.85 -16.73
N ARG A 30 5.59 1.80 -17.33
CA ARG A 30 5.38 1.85 -18.78
C ARG A 30 6.68 2.08 -19.57
N THR A 31 7.72 2.62 -18.95
CA THR A 31 9.02 2.85 -19.59
C THR A 31 9.78 1.54 -19.87
N ASP A 32 9.47 0.48 -19.14
CA ASP A 32 10.10 -0.83 -19.32
C ASP A 32 9.11 -1.93 -18.92
N GLU A 33 8.65 -2.71 -19.89
CA GLU A 33 7.66 -3.79 -19.69
C GLU A 33 8.16 -4.90 -18.74
N SER A 34 9.47 -5.00 -18.51
CA SER A 34 10.05 -5.96 -17.56
C SER A 34 9.87 -5.57 -16.09
N ILE A 35 9.48 -4.32 -15.79
CA ILE A 35 9.19 -3.87 -14.43
C ILE A 35 7.93 -4.57 -13.92
N THR A 36 8.04 -5.22 -12.76
CA THR A 36 6.88 -5.78 -12.03
C THR A 36 6.32 -4.71 -11.09
N LEU A 37 5.01 -4.49 -11.17
CA LEU A 37 4.28 -3.58 -10.29
C LEU A 37 3.57 -4.38 -9.20
N HIS A 38 3.90 -4.11 -7.96
CA HIS A 38 3.23 -4.66 -6.79
C HIS A 38 2.29 -3.61 -6.20
N LEU A 39 1.02 -3.96 -6.08
CA LEU A 39 0.00 -3.09 -5.49
C LEU A 39 -0.44 -3.71 -4.17
N MET A 40 -0.18 -3.02 -3.06
CA MET A 40 -0.40 -3.56 -1.73
C MET A 40 -1.31 -2.68 -0.89
N THR A 41 -2.29 -3.31 -0.26
CA THR A 41 -3.08 -2.73 0.83
C THR A 41 -2.71 -3.41 2.14
N VAL A 42 -2.47 -2.61 3.16
CA VAL A 42 -2.27 -3.10 4.53
C VAL A 42 -3.58 -3.02 5.29
N LYS A 43 -4.04 -4.18 5.76
CA LYS A 43 -5.22 -4.29 6.62
C LYS A 43 -4.77 -4.20 8.07
N THR A 44 -5.21 -3.18 8.78
CA THR A 44 -4.97 -3.06 10.23
C THR A 44 -5.87 -4.04 10.98
N PRO A 45 -5.33 -4.89 11.88
CA PRO A 45 -6.15 -5.77 12.68
C PRO A 45 -7.18 -4.98 13.49
N TYR A 46 -8.42 -5.47 13.50
CA TYR A 46 -9.46 -4.92 14.35
C TYR A 46 -9.31 -5.48 15.77
N TYR A 47 -8.97 -4.62 16.70
CA TYR A 47 -8.99 -4.93 18.13
C TYR A 47 -10.16 -4.20 18.76
N PRO A 48 -11.28 -4.88 19.07
CA PRO A 48 -12.37 -4.23 19.80
C PRO A 48 -11.86 -3.78 21.16
N VAL A 49 -12.15 -2.54 21.55
CA VAL A 49 -11.91 -2.09 22.91
C VAL A 49 -12.90 -2.85 23.81
N MET A 50 -12.38 -3.80 24.57
CA MET A 50 -13.19 -4.58 25.52
C MET A 50 -13.18 -3.89 26.88
N TYR A 51 -14.34 -3.49 27.35
CA TYR A 51 -14.53 -3.11 28.76
C TYR A 51 -14.82 -4.37 29.59
N PRO A 52 -14.39 -4.43 30.86
CA PRO A 52 -14.70 -5.57 31.72
C PRO A 52 -16.22 -5.83 31.78
N GLY A 53 -16.64 -7.02 31.36
CA GLY A 53 -18.05 -7.43 31.30
C GLY A 53 -18.67 -7.42 29.90
N ASP A 54 -17.98 -6.96 28.89
CA ASP A 54 -18.46 -6.97 27.52
C ASP A 54 -18.08 -8.28 26.82
N TYR A 55 -19.09 -8.97 26.30
CA TYR A 55 -18.89 -10.09 25.38
C TYR A 55 -19.22 -9.60 23.98
N TYR A 56 -18.20 -9.30 23.19
CA TYR A 56 -18.39 -9.08 21.76
C TYR A 56 -18.10 -10.37 21.00
N ALA A 57 -19.15 -10.93 20.40
CA ALA A 57 -18.94 -11.85 19.31
C ALA A 57 -18.36 -11.04 18.15
N VAL A 58 -17.16 -11.41 17.67
CA VAL A 58 -16.63 -10.86 16.42
C VAL A 58 -17.61 -11.26 15.33
N ASP A 59 -18.22 -10.27 14.68
CA ASP A 59 -19.10 -10.53 13.55
C ASP A 59 -18.25 -10.98 12.37
N GLU A 60 -18.14 -12.30 12.16
CA GLU A 60 -17.37 -12.90 11.07
C GLU A 60 -17.82 -12.39 9.72
N LYS A 61 -19.12 -12.12 9.55
CA LYS A 61 -19.67 -11.56 8.31
C LYS A 61 -19.14 -10.15 8.04
N LEU A 62 -19.04 -9.32 9.07
CA LEU A 62 -18.48 -7.97 8.95
C LEU A 62 -17.01 -8.00 8.52
N LEU A 63 -16.23 -8.94 9.06
CA LEU A 63 -14.84 -9.13 8.68
C LEU A 63 -14.69 -9.63 7.25
N GLU A 64 -15.54 -10.59 6.82
CA GLU A 64 -15.58 -11.07 5.44
C GLU A 64 -15.96 -9.95 4.46
N ASP A 65 -16.98 -9.15 4.79
CA ASP A 65 -17.40 -8.01 3.97
C ASP A 65 -16.28 -6.98 3.82
N TRP A 66 -15.51 -6.73 4.87
CA TRP A 66 -14.37 -5.83 4.84
C TRP A 66 -13.26 -6.37 3.94
N ASP A 67 -12.91 -7.65 4.07
CA ASP A 67 -11.90 -8.31 3.23
C ASP A 67 -12.30 -8.27 1.75
N GLN A 68 -13.57 -8.53 1.46
CA GLN A 68 -14.10 -8.45 0.09
C GLN A 68 -14.04 -7.03 -0.46
N GLN A 69 -14.31 -6.02 0.37
CA GLN A 69 -14.23 -4.62 -0.04
C GLN A 69 -12.79 -4.20 -0.37
N ILE A 70 -11.81 -4.60 0.43
CA ILE A 70 -10.39 -4.35 0.16
C ILE A 70 -9.98 -5.03 -1.15
N LYS A 71 -10.32 -6.29 -1.33
CA LYS A 71 -10.03 -7.04 -2.54
C LYS A 71 -10.64 -6.40 -3.78
N LYS A 72 -11.90 -6.00 -3.69
CA LYS A 72 -12.60 -5.30 -4.78
C LYS A 72 -11.90 -4.01 -5.16
N THR A 73 -11.52 -3.20 -4.18
CA THR A 73 -10.81 -1.93 -4.41
C THR A 73 -9.47 -2.15 -5.10
N LEU A 74 -8.70 -3.18 -4.70
CA LEU A 74 -7.45 -3.54 -5.35
C LEU A 74 -7.66 -4.06 -6.77
N ASP A 75 -8.64 -4.93 -6.99
CA ASP A 75 -8.94 -5.51 -8.29
C ASP A 75 -9.39 -4.43 -9.28
N GLU A 76 -10.20 -3.47 -8.83
CA GLU A 76 -10.62 -2.31 -9.63
C GLU A 76 -9.41 -1.41 -9.98
N ALA A 77 -8.54 -1.16 -9.03
CA ALA A 77 -7.33 -0.38 -9.25
C ALA A 77 -6.40 -1.06 -10.28
N LYS A 78 -6.20 -2.37 -10.16
CA LYS A 78 -5.45 -3.16 -11.14
C LYS A 78 -6.10 -3.13 -12.53
N ALA A 79 -7.41 -3.33 -12.61
CA ALA A 79 -8.16 -3.32 -13.87
C ALA A 79 -8.10 -1.97 -14.59
N GLY A 80 -7.96 -0.87 -13.86
CA GLY A 80 -7.84 0.47 -14.41
C GLY A 80 -6.46 0.80 -15.00
N LEU A 81 -5.46 -0.06 -14.82
CA LEU A 81 -4.10 0.17 -15.35
C LEU A 81 -4.04 -0.16 -16.86
N SER A 82 -3.34 0.70 -17.59
CA SER A 82 -3.12 0.55 -19.04
C SER A 82 -1.66 0.25 -19.34
N ILE A 83 -1.14 -0.85 -18.79
CA ILE A 83 0.23 -1.31 -18.96
C ILE A 83 0.27 -2.79 -19.31
N LYS A 84 1.37 -3.21 -19.96
CA LYS A 84 1.64 -4.62 -20.30
C LYS A 84 2.45 -5.35 -19.24
N ASN A 85 2.93 -4.62 -18.25
CA ASN A 85 3.75 -5.12 -17.16
C ASN A 85 3.00 -6.16 -16.31
N THR A 86 3.73 -7.05 -15.67
CA THR A 86 3.16 -7.91 -14.63
C THR A 86 2.72 -7.05 -13.45
N VAL A 87 1.45 -7.17 -13.05
CA VAL A 87 0.88 -6.49 -11.88
C VAL A 87 0.42 -7.55 -10.88
N ARG A 88 0.90 -7.43 -9.65
CA ARG A 88 0.54 -8.33 -8.54
C ARG A 88 -0.11 -7.53 -7.42
N THR A 89 -1.21 -8.04 -6.91
CA THR A 89 -1.92 -7.42 -5.77
C THR A 89 -1.66 -8.21 -4.49
N HIS A 90 -1.55 -7.49 -3.38
CA HIS A 90 -1.27 -8.08 -2.05
C HIS A 90 -2.14 -7.42 -0.99
N ILE A 91 -2.70 -8.24 -0.11
CA ILE A 91 -3.35 -7.80 1.12
C ILE A 91 -2.52 -8.34 2.28
N VAL A 92 -1.96 -7.45 3.08
CA VAL A 92 -1.11 -7.79 4.22
C VAL A 92 -1.76 -7.25 5.48
N THR A 93 -1.86 -8.10 6.50
CA THR A 93 -2.37 -7.69 7.81
C THR A 93 -1.23 -7.25 8.72
N GLY A 94 -1.34 -6.09 9.34
CA GLY A 94 -0.34 -5.60 10.28
C GLY A 94 -0.34 -4.08 10.44
N SER A 95 0.73 -3.58 11.02
CA SER A 95 1.00 -2.14 11.11
C SER A 95 1.43 -1.62 9.73
N PRO A 96 0.78 -0.59 9.18
CA PRO A 96 0.99 -0.18 7.80
C PRO A 96 2.44 0.10 7.43
N ALA A 97 3.13 0.93 8.18
CA ALA A 97 4.51 1.31 7.87
C ALA A 97 5.47 0.12 7.92
N GLN A 98 5.39 -0.69 8.97
CA GLN A 98 6.25 -1.86 9.14
C GLN A 98 5.96 -2.92 8.08
N ALA A 99 4.69 -3.15 7.76
CA ALA A 99 4.29 -4.10 6.72
C ALA A 99 4.83 -3.71 5.34
N ILE A 100 4.82 -2.43 5.00
CA ILE A 100 5.39 -1.92 3.75
C ILE A 100 6.90 -2.16 3.69
N VAL A 101 7.61 -1.80 4.75
CA VAL A 101 9.08 -1.95 4.85
C VAL A 101 9.48 -3.43 4.77
N ASP A 102 8.81 -4.29 5.54
CA ASP A 102 9.09 -5.73 5.56
C ASP A 102 8.80 -6.38 4.21
N PHE A 103 7.72 -5.99 3.55
CA PHE A 103 7.39 -6.49 2.22
C PHE A 103 8.46 -6.09 1.20
N ALA A 104 8.89 -4.83 1.22
CA ALA A 104 9.93 -4.34 0.32
C ALA A 104 11.25 -5.10 0.50
N ASP A 105 11.64 -5.38 1.73
CA ASP A 105 12.85 -6.15 2.04
C ASP A 105 12.75 -7.61 1.54
N ARG A 106 11.63 -8.27 1.80
CA ARG A 106 11.45 -9.70 1.46
C ARG A 106 11.30 -9.96 -0.03
N HIS A 107 10.82 -8.97 -0.78
CA HIS A 107 10.54 -9.12 -2.21
C HIS A 107 11.51 -8.35 -3.10
N ASP A 108 12.63 -7.89 -2.56
CA ASP A 108 13.67 -7.16 -3.29
C ASP A 108 13.09 -6.00 -4.10
N ILE A 109 12.24 -5.20 -3.48
CA ILE A 109 11.64 -4.03 -4.10
C ILE A 109 12.69 -2.95 -4.33
N ASP A 110 12.74 -2.40 -5.52
CA ASP A 110 13.71 -1.38 -5.94
C ASP A 110 13.21 0.04 -5.71
N LEU A 111 11.89 0.23 -5.65
CA LEU A 111 11.25 1.53 -5.47
C LEU A 111 9.91 1.37 -4.77
N ILE A 112 9.71 2.14 -3.71
CA ILE A 112 8.39 2.30 -3.08
C ILE A 112 7.78 3.60 -3.58
N VAL A 113 6.51 3.57 -4.01
CA VAL A 113 5.74 4.76 -4.38
C VAL A 113 4.51 4.84 -3.49
N MET A 114 4.34 5.95 -2.80
CA MET A 114 3.23 6.15 -1.88
C MET A 114 2.82 7.62 -1.78
N GLY A 115 1.59 7.87 -1.36
CA GLY A 115 1.12 9.21 -1.06
C GLY A 115 1.78 9.77 0.20
N SER A 116 1.87 11.09 0.28
CA SER A 116 2.38 11.77 1.47
C SER A 116 1.50 11.57 2.71
N ARG A 117 0.22 11.26 2.51
CA ARG A 117 -0.80 10.97 3.52
C ARG A 117 -1.79 9.95 2.98
N GLY A 118 -2.48 9.23 3.90
CA GLY A 118 -3.57 8.33 3.56
C GLY A 118 -4.95 8.90 3.92
N LEU A 119 -5.83 8.04 4.40
CA LEU A 119 -7.22 8.38 4.79
C LEU A 119 -7.35 9.14 6.13
N GLY A 120 -6.24 9.32 6.86
CA GLY A 120 -6.26 9.97 8.17
C GLY A 120 -6.48 11.48 8.12
N PRO A 121 -6.86 12.11 9.26
CA PRO A 121 -7.27 13.52 9.31
C PRO A 121 -6.12 14.54 9.35
N VAL A 122 -4.87 14.14 9.18
CA VAL A 122 -3.70 15.01 9.36
C VAL A 122 -3.54 15.93 8.16
N LYS A 123 -3.84 17.20 8.31
CA LYS A 123 -3.78 18.21 7.24
C LYS A 123 -2.51 19.08 7.24
N GLU A 124 -1.70 19.06 8.30
CA GLU A 124 -0.68 20.08 8.55
C GLU A 124 0.77 19.61 8.44
N PHE A 125 1.02 18.31 8.27
CA PHE A 125 2.37 17.77 8.15
C PHE A 125 2.74 17.46 6.70
N PHE A 126 4.01 17.68 6.36
CA PHE A 126 4.56 17.36 5.04
C PHE A 126 4.44 15.86 4.72
N LEU A 127 4.60 15.01 5.74
CA LEU A 127 4.43 13.56 5.65
C LEU A 127 3.48 13.06 6.74
N GLY A 128 2.60 12.12 6.39
CA GLY A 128 1.83 11.36 7.35
C GLY A 128 2.73 10.41 8.15
N SER A 129 2.20 9.82 9.22
CA SER A 129 2.95 8.92 10.11
C SER A 129 3.51 7.70 9.37
N VAL A 130 2.72 7.12 8.45
CA VAL A 130 3.13 5.94 7.67
C VAL A 130 4.25 6.30 6.69
N SER A 131 4.05 7.34 5.89
CA SER A 131 5.05 7.77 4.90
C SER A 131 6.36 8.22 5.55
N HIS A 132 6.29 8.92 6.67
CA HIS A 132 7.47 9.33 7.43
C HIS A 132 8.28 8.12 7.91
N HIS A 133 7.62 7.13 8.51
CA HIS A 133 8.29 5.90 8.96
C HIS A 133 8.90 5.12 7.79
N VAL A 134 8.18 4.97 6.68
CA VAL A 134 8.69 4.26 5.50
C VAL A 134 9.93 4.94 4.93
N VAL A 135 9.92 6.28 4.81
CA VAL A 135 11.09 7.04 4.35
C VAL A 135 12.31 6.80 5.25
N GLN A 136 12.11 6.71 6.57
CA GLN A 136 13.22 6.48 7.49
C GLN A 136 13.73 5.04 7.49
N ALA A 137 12.85 4.06 7.36
CA ALA A 137 13.17 2.65 7.59
C ALA A 137 13.44 1.85 6.30
N ALA A 138 12.93 2.29 5.16
CA ALA A 138 13.11 1.58 3.90
C ALA A 138 14.58 1.59 3.44
N LYS A 139 15.03 0.47 2.90
CA LYS A 139 16.39 0.32 2.35
C LYS A 139 16.47 0.71 0.86
N CYS A 140 15.33 0.79 0.19
CA CYS A 140 15.24 1.24 -1.19
C CYS A 140 14.75 2.69 -1.28
N PRO A 141 14.90 3.36 -2.44
CA PRO A 141 14.31 4.66 -2.70
C PRO A 141 12.80 4.67 -2.46
N VAL A 142 12.31 5.79 -1.96
CA VAL A 142 10.88 6.03 -1.71
C VAL A 142 10.46 7.30 -2.43
N LEU A 143 9.50 7.18 -3.34
CA LEU A 143 8.88 8.30 -4.03
C LEU A 143 7.59 8.69 -3.30
N ILE A 144 7.57 9.90 -2.77
CA ILE A 144 6.43 10.46 -2.09
C ILE A 144 5.64 11.37 -3.04
N VAL A 145 4.37 11.05 -3.19
CA VAL A 145 3.44 11.79 -4.08
C VAL A 145 2.57 12.72 -3.24
N LYS A 146 2.55 13.97 -3.60
CA LYS A 146 1.78 15.02 -2.93
C LYS A 146 0.51 15.37 -3.69
#